data_edfafbf42be4006c3ff26b239044908d
#
_entry.id   edfafbf42be4006c3ff26b239044908d
#
_cell.length_a   1.000
_cell.length_b   1.000
_cell.length_c   1.000
_cell.angle_alpha   90.00
_cell.angle_beta   90.00
_cell.angle_gamma   90.00
#
_symmetry.space_group_name_H-M   'P 1'
#
loop_
_entity.id
_entity.type
_entity.pdbx_description
1 polymer ?
#
loop_
_entity_poly.entity_id
_entity_poly.type
_entity_poly.pdbx_seq_one_letter_code
_entity_poly.pdbx_strand_id
1 'polypeptide(L)'
;SCYYDLRFVCFNNINWIGNGLTLPSGPLRENINNLKNYNHIFLNGNLENLDAITRKLEKINPNLTIHIGEYIPSNINEFSKNDNFIVFSGIGNHQTFVRMIKNYQLNVVREFEYPDHYNYSTNEIDKICNEAKNLNCKIITTEKDYLRISKNNINLDQIKYIKSNLKIKDEEKLINSIIKL
;
A
#
# COMPACT_ATOMS: atom_id res chain seq x y z
N SER A 1 -1.36 25.58 20.98
CA SER A 1 -0.49 25.08 19.90
C SER A 1 0.33 23.93 20.46
N CYS A 2 0.30 22.77 19.78
CA CYS A 2 1.17 21.66 20.15
C CYS A 2 2.53 21.90 19.50
N TYR A 3 3.60 21.79 20.29
CA TYR A 3 4.96 21.71 19.78
C TYR A 3 5.29 20.27 19.48
N TYR A 4 5.84 20.01 18.30
CA TYR A 4 6.31 18.69 17.89
C TYR A 4 7.80 18.79 17.60
N ASP A 5 8.59 17.96 18.25
CA ASP A 5 10.04 17.87 18.03
C ASP A 5 10.36 17.26 16.67
N LEU A 6 9.48 16.36 16.20
CA LEU A 6 9.61 15.68 14.92
C LEU A 6 8.30 15.69 14.14
N ARG A 7 8.37 16.06 12.85
CA ARG A 7 7.21 16.08 11.96
C ARG A 7 7.50 15.28 10.71
N PHE A 8 6.63 14.32 10.44
CA PHE A 8 6.67 13.50 9.24
C PHE A 8 5.49 13.78 8.34
N VAL A 9 5.75 13.86 7.03
CA VAL A 9 4.72 13.77 6.01
C VAL A 9 4.86 12.45 5.28
N CYS A 10 3.77 11.69 5.19
CA CYS A 10 3.76 10.41 4.50
C CYS A 10 3.13 10.55 3.12
N PHE A 11 3.81 10.05 2.10
CA PHE A 11 3.27 9.93 0.75
C PHE A 11 3.34 8.48 0.28
N ASN A 12 2.29 8.08 -0.45
CA ASN A 12 2.38 6.91 -1.30
C ASN A 12 2.96 7.33 -2.65
N ASN A 13 4.08 6.72 -3.07
CA ASN A 13 4.78 7.13 -4.29
C ASN A 13 4.11 6.71 -5.60
N ILE A 14 3.09 5.84 -5.54
CA ILE A 14 2.28 5.45 -6.71
C ILE A 14 1.31 6.57 -7.05
N ASN A 15 0.52 7.00 -6.07
CA ASN A 15 -0.48 8.06 -6.24
C ASN A 15 0.13 9.45 -6.12
N TRP A 16 1.28 9.56 -5.46
CA TRP A 16 2.03 10.78 -5.23
C TRP A 16 1.09 11.91 -4.75
N ILE A 17 1.13 13.08 -5.39
CA ILE A 17 0.28 14.23 -5.08
C ILE A 17 -1.04 14.24 -5.87
N GLY A 18 -1.32 13.20 -6.66
CA GLY A 18 -2.48 13.17 -7.56
C GLY A 18 -2.48 14.36 -8.52
N ASN A 19 -3.56 15.15 -8.52
CA ASN A 19 -3.67 16.38 -9.32
C ASN A 19 -2.97 17.59 -8.68
N GLY A 20 -2.32 17.44 -7.53
CA GLY A 20 -1.61 18.51 -6.82
C GLY A 20 -2.48 19.49 -6.05
N LEU A 21 -3.80 19.29 -6.04
CA LEU A 21 -4.74 20.16 -5.35
C LEU A 21 -5.05 19.64 -3.93
N THR A 22 -5.46 20.56 -3.08
CA THR A 22 -5.93 20.25 -1.72
C THR A 22 -7.40 19.85 -1.71
N LEU A 23 -7.81 19.15 -0.64
CA LEU A 23 -9.22 18.85 -0.40
C LEU A 23 -10.09 20.12 -0.45
N PRO A 24 -11.30 20.05 -1.04
CA PRO A 24 -11.96 18.87 -1.62
C PRO A 24 -11.60 18.58 -3.09
N SER A 25 -10.82 19.45 -3.76
CA SER A 25 -10.54 19.37 -5.19
C SER A 25 -9.42 18.38 -5.54
N GLY A 26 -8.68 17.89 -4.59
CA GLY A 26 -7.59 16.92 -4.74
C GLY A 26 -7.27 16.16 -3.46
N PRO A 27 -6.28 15.25 -3.52
CA PRO A 27 -5.98 14.35 -2.40
C PRO A 27 -5.15 14.96 -1.28
N LEU A 28 -4.56 16.13 -1.50
CA LEU A 28 -3.67 16.73 -0.51
C LEU A 28 -4.48 17.35 0.66
N ARG A 29 -4.01 17.12 1.89
CA ARG A 29 -4.59 17.75 3.08
C ARG A 29 -4.13 19.19 3.24
N GLU A 30 -2.97 19.52 2.70
CA GLU A 30 -2.39 20.86 2.69
C GLU A 30 -1.53 21.08 1.43
N ASN A 31 -1.22 22.32 1.13
CA ASN A 31 -0.44 22.68 -0.06
C ASN A 31 0.95 22.03 0.01
N ILE A 32 1.43 21.48 -1.10
CA ILE A 32 2.74 20.81 -1.18
C ILE A 32 3.90 21.74 -0.77
N ASN A 33 3.77 23.06 -0.97
CA ASN A 33 4.78 24.03 -0.57
C ASN A 33 4.95 24.12 0.96
N ASN A 34 3.99 23.61 1.76
CA ASN A 34 4.11 23.56 3.21
C ASN A 34 5.20 22.57 3.67
N LEU A 35 5.73 21.75 2.77
CA LEU A 35 6.89 20.88 3.05
C LEU A 35 8.13 21.68 3.49
N LYS A 36 8.17 22.99 3.26
CA LYS A 36 9.20 23.89 3.81
C LYS A 36 9.23 23.90 5.35
N ASN A 37 8.11 23.54 5.98
CA ASN A 37 7.93 23.53 7.42
C ASN A 37 8.17 22.14 8.05
N TYR A 38 8.55 21.15 7.24
CA TYR A 38 8.77 19.78 7.68
C TYR A 38 10.24 19.39 7.56
N ASN A 39 10.66 18.46 8.40
CA ASN A 39 12.03 17.96 8.41
C ASN A 39 12.15 16.58 7.77
N HIS A 40 11.08 15.79 7.83
CA HIS A 40 11.11 14.40 7.42
C HIS A 40 9.93 14.07 6.50
N ILE A 41 10.23 13.27 5.48
CA ILE A 41 9.24 12.66 4.59
C ILE A 41 9.40 11.15 4.62
N PHE A 42 8.28 10.44 4.64
CA PHE A 42 8.21 9.02 4.49
C PHE A 42 7.53 8.68 3.16
N LEU A 43 8.27 8.07 2.24
CA LEU A 43 7.75 7.58 0.96
C LEU A 43 7.50 6.07 1.06
N ASN A 44 6.28 5.63 0.78
CA ASN A 44 5.93 4.23 0.73
C ASN A 44 5.23 3.88 -0.60
N GLY A 45 5.14 2.58 -0.91
CA GLY A 45 4.38 2.10 -2.06
C GLY A 45 5.21 1.20 -2.96
N ASN A 46 6.07 1.74 -3.79
CA ASN A 46 7.06 0.97 -4.53
C ASN A 46 8.34 1.81 -4.75
N LEU A 47 9.38 1.16 -5.28
CA LEU A 47 10.68 1.82 -5.49
C LEU A 47 10.83 2.49 -6.87
N GLU A 48 9.80 2.43 -7.73
CA GLU A 48 9.83 3.07 -9.04
C GLU A 48 9.67 4.59 -8.92
N ASN A 49 10.29 5.33 -9.82
CA ASN A 49 10.22 6.80 -9.92
C ASN A 49 10.67 7.58 -8.67
N LEU A 50 11.34 6.93 -7.71
CA LEU A 50 11.82 7.59 -6.50
C LEU A 50 12.72 8.79 -6.80
N ASP A 51 13.63 8.68 -7.76
CA ASP A 51 14.54 9.76 -8.12
C ASP A 51 13.81 11.01 -8.63
N ALA A 52 12.73 10.82 -9.40
CA ALA A 52 11.94 11.92 -9.90
C ALA A 52 11.18 12.63 -8.77
N ILE A 53 10.64 11.85 -7.82
CA ILE A 53 9.94 12.36 -6.64
C ILE A 53 10.92 13.08 -5.71
N THR A 54 12.06 12.44 -5.41
CA THR A 54 13.12 13.00 -4.56
C THR A 54 13.60 14.35 -5.08
N ARG A 55 13.91 14.45 -6.37
CA ARG A 55 14.30 15.74 -7.00
C ARG A 55 13.24 16.83 -6.89
N LYS A 56 11.94 16.48 -6.95
CA LYS A 56 10.85 17.45 -6.74
C LYS A 56 10.78 17.91 -5.29
N LEU A 57 10.95 17.01 -4.35
CA LEU A 57 10.97 17.31 -2.92
C LEU A 57 12.15 18.21 -2.54
N GLU A 58 13.35 17.88 -3.00
CA GLU A 58 14.57 18.66 -2.78
C GLU A 58 14.48 20.09 -3.33
N LYS A 59 13.76 20.28 -4.44
CA LYS A 59 13.49 21.64 -4.96
C LYS A 59 12.58 22.46 -4.06
N ILE A 60 11.67 21.81 -3.30
CA ILE A 60 10.77 22.52 -2.37
C ILE A 60 11.50 22.80 -1.06
N ASN A 61 12.22 21.80 -0.55
CA ASN A 61 13.01 21.92 0.67
C ASN A 61 14.25 21.00 0.60
N PRO A 62 15.45 21.56 0.37
CA PRO A 62 16.67 20.78 0.27
C PRO A 62 17.13 20.14 1.59
N ASN A 63 16.57 20.57 2.72
CA ASN A 63 16.90 20.04 4.05
C ASN A 63 16.01 18.86 4.48
N LEU A 64 15.11 18.38 3.60
CA LEU A 64 14.26 17.24 3.91
C LEU A 64 15.07 15.95 4.03
N THR A 65 14.85 15.24 5.12
CA THR A 65 15.29 13.86 5.24
C THR A 65 14.22 12.94 4.69
N ILE A 66 14.57 12.17 3.67
CA ILE A 66 13.65 11.26 2.99
C ILE A 66 13.91 9.84 3.48
N HIS A 67 12.84 9.22 4.02
CA HIS A 67 12.81 7.83 4.43
C HIS A 67 11.96 7.03 3.44
N ILE A 68 12.43 5.86 3.05
CA ILE A 68 11.77 5.02 2.04
C ILE A 68 11.31 3.73 2.71
N GLY A 69 10.03 3.39 2.51
CA GLY A 69 9.44 2.15 2.96
C GLY A 69 8.87 1.33 1.81
N GLU A 70 9.00 0.03 1.94
CA GLU A 70 8.46 -0.96 1.00
C GLU A 70 7.67 -2.01 1.75
N TYR A 71 6.51 -2.39 1.21
CA TYR A 71 5.74 -3.52 1.74
C TYR A 71 6.32 -4.83 1.22
N ILE A 72 6.72 -5.69 2.15
CA ILE A 72 7.30 -7.00 1.86
C ILE A 72 6.35 -8.08 2.37
N PRO A 73 5.96 -9.05 1.52
CA PRO A 73 5.15 -10.18 1.96
C PRO A 73 5.98 -11.12 2.84
N SER A 74 5.46 -11.46 4.02
CA SER A 74 6.14 -12.35 4.97
C SER A 74 5.81 -13.83 4.76
N ASN A 75 4.72 -14.14 4.08
CA ASN A 75 4.27 -15.52 3.82
C ASN A 75 4.25 -15.88 2.33
N ILE A 76 5.09 -15.25 1.52
CA ILE A 76 5.11 -15.44 0.07
C ILE A 76 5.38 -16.90 -0.35
N ASN A 77 6.14 -17.64 0.46
CA ASN A 77 6.51 -19.04 0.22
C ASN A 77 5.31 -20.00 0.26
N GLU A 78 4.16 -19.56 0.76
CA GLU A 78 2.91 -20.33 0.74
C GLU A 78 2.21 -20.30 -0.64
N PHE A 79 2.73 -19.50 -1.57
CA PHE A 79 2.16 -19.29 -2.90
C PHE A 79 3.11 -19.79 -3.99
N SER A 80 2.61 -20.68 -4.85
CA SER A 80 3.40 -21.19 -5.97
C SER A 80 3.40 -20.21 -7.13
N LYS A 81 4.55 -19.97 -7.72
CA LYS A 81 4.72 -19.13 -8.92
C LYS A 81 4.08 -19.75 -10.18
N ASN A 82 3.79 -21.05 -10.14
CA ASN A 82 3.15 -21.77 -11.25
C ASN A 82 1.62 -21.64 -11.21
N ASP A 83 1.07 -21.07 -10.14
CA ASP A 83 -0.37 -20.87 -10.00
C ASP A 83 -0.80 -19.54 -10.62
N ASN A 84 -2.02 -19.52 -11.12
CA ASN A 84 -2.70 -18.29 -11.51
C ASN A 84 -3.52 -17.74 -10.35
N PHE A 85 -3.59 -16.43 -10.23
CA PHE A 85 -4.25 -15.79 -9.11
C PHE A 85 -5.27 -14.75 -9.56
N ILE A 86 -6.42 -14.78 -8.87
CA ILE A 86 -7.31 -13.62 -8.78
C ILE A 86 -6.97 -12.88 -7.49
N VAL A 87 -6.81 -11.57 -7.59
CA VAL A 87 -6.48 -10.70 -6.46
C VAL A 87 -7.63 -9.74 -6.22
N PHE A 88 -8.05 -9.59 -4.97
CA PHE A 88 -9.01 -8.56 -4.60
C PHE A 88 -8.61 -7.85 -3.31
N SER A 89 -8.99 -6.58 -3.16
CA SER A 89 -8.83 -5.84 -1.91
C SER A 89 -9.74 -4.62 -1.82
N GLY A 90 -10.15 -4.30 -0.59
CA GLY A 90 -10.83 -3.07 -0.20
C GLY A 90 -9.98 -2.26 0.77
N ILE A 91 -8.81 -1.85 0.31
CA ILE A 91 -7.85 -1.00 1.02
C ILE A 91 -7.57 0.26 0.20
N GLY A 92 -7.19 1.35 0.85
CA GLY A 92 -6.95 2.64 0.20
C GLY A 92 -5.88 2.65 -0.89
N ASN A 93 -5.13 1.56 -1.06
CA ASN A 93 -4.11 1.44 -2.09
C ASN A 93 -3.99 0.03 -2.68
N HIS A 94 -5.01 -0.37 -3.41
CA HIS A 94 -5.07 -1.64 -4.13
C HIS A 94 -3.86 -1.86 -5.04
N GLN A 95 -3.46 -0.84 -5.79
CA GLN A 95 -2.36 -0.95 -6.74
C GLN A 95 -1.01 -1.25 -6.09
N THR A 96 -0.74 -0.73 -4.89
CA THR A 96 0.47 -1.08 -4.13
C THR A 96 0.47 -2.57 -3.78
N PHE A 97 -0.67 -3.11 -3.36
CA PHE A 97 -0.82 -4.53 -3.03
C PHE A 97 -0.60 -5.41 -4.25
N VAL A 98 -1.26 -5.11 -5.37
CA VAL A 98 -1.10 -5.88 -6.61
C VAL A 98 0.33 -5.84 -7.14
N ARG A 99 0.97 -4.67 -7.13
CA ARG A 99 2.38 -4.55 -7.54
C ARG A 99 3.31 -5.34 -6.66
N MET A 100 3.11 -5.33 -5.34
CA MET A 100 3.86 -6.18 -4.43
C MET A 100 3.77 -7.65 -4.85
N ILE A 101 2.56 -8.17 -5.10
CA ILE A 101 2.34 -9.56 -5.54
C ILE A 101 3.09 -9.85 -6.85
N LYS A 102 2.96 -8.96 -7.85
CA LYS A 102 3.62 -9.12 -9.16
C LYS A 102 5.14 -9.06 -9.07
N ASN A 103 5.70 -8.24 -8.18
CA ASN A 103 7.16 -8.16 -7.95
C ASN A 103 7.74 -9.48 -7.43
N TYR A 104 6.94 -10.28 -6.71
CA TYR A 104 7.31 -11.63 -6.28
C TYR A 104 7.01 -12.71 -7.32
N GLN A 105 6.71 -12.30 -8.57
CA GLN A 105 6.50 -13.18 -9.73
C GLN A 105 5.28 -14.11 -9.59
N LEU A 106 4.27 -13.71 -8.82
CA LEU A 106 2.98 -14.38 -8.83
C LEU A 106 2.16 -13.89 -10.02
N ASN A 107 1.56 -14.83 -10.76
CA ASN A 107 0.79 -14.51 -11.95
C ASN A 107 -0.62 -14.03 -11.61
N VAL A 108 -0.85 -12.73 -11.63
CA VAL A 108 -2.16 -12.11 -11.40
C VAL A 108 -2.92 -12.03 -12.72
N VAL A 109 -3.93 -12.88 -12.88
CA VAL A 109 -4.79 -12.96 -14.08
C VAL A 109 -5.90 -11.93 -14.03
N ARG A 110 -6.43 -11.66 -12.86
CA ARG A 110 -7.54 -10.72 -12.67
C ARG A 110 -7.47 -10.02 -11.32
N GLU A 111 -7.93 -8.78 -11.32
CA GLU A 111 -7.94 -7.90 -10.15
C GLU A 111 -9.36 -7.39 -9.90
N PHE A 112 -9.75 -7.31 -8.61
CA PHE A 112 -10.97 -6.63 -8.18
C PHE A 112 -10.63 -5.60 -7.13
N GLU A 113 -10.81 -4.34 -7.46
CA GLU A 113 -10.62 -3.22 -6.54
C GLU A 113 -11.95 -2.80 -5.94
N TYR A 114 -12.00 -2.74 -4.62
CA TYR A 114 -13.14 -2.26 -3.86
C TYR A 114 -12.77 -0.98 -3.09
N PRO A 115 -13.75 -0.15 -2.74
CA PRO A 115 -13.51 1.01 -1.88
C PRO A 115 -12.81 0.64 -0.57
N ASP A 116 -12.06 1.58 0.01
CA ASP A 116 -11.44 1.36 1.31
C ASP A 116 -12.49 1.04 2.38
N HIS A 117 -12.15 0.10 3.26
CA HIS A 117 -13.04 -0.42 4.30
C HIS A 117 -14.33 -1.09 3.79
N TYR A 118 -14.29 -1.65 2.59
CA TYR A 118 -15.46 -2.29 1.98
C TYR A 118 -16.00 -3.46 2.80
N ASN A 119 -17.35 -3.52 2.91
CA ASN A 119 -18.06 -4.63 3.54
C ASN A 119 -18.54 -5.59 2.46
N TYR A 120 -17.86 -6.71 2.33
CA TYR A 120 -18.17 -7.73 1.33
C TYR A 120 -19.45 -8.48 1.67
N SER A 121 -20.34 -8.62 0.70
CA SER A 121 -21.49 -9.52 0.77
C SER A 121 -21.09 -10.93 0.37
N THR A 122 -21.85 -11.94 0.83
CA THR A 122 -21.68 -13.33 0.43
C THR A 122 -21.75 -13.49 -1.09
N ASN A 123 -22.71 -12.82 -1.74
CA ASN A 123 -22.88 -12.89 -3.19
C ASN A 123 -21.65 -12.37 -3.97
N GLU A 124 -20.95 -11.35 -3.46
CA GLU A 124 -19.75 -10.83 -4.10
C GLU A 124 -18.59 -11.79 -3.96
N ILE A 125 -18.40 -12.36 -2.79
CA ILE A 125 -17.35 -13.38 -2.57
C ILE A 125 -17.65 -14.63 -3.40
N ASP A 126 -18.90 -15.08 -3.47
CA ASP A 126 -19.28 -16.21 -4.29
C ASP A 126 -19.00 -15.97 -5.79
N LYS A 127 -19.23 -14.74 -6.28
CA LYS A 127 -18.86 -14.35 -7.65
C LYS A 127 -17.35 -14.48 -7.89
N ILE A 128 -16.53 -13.97 -6.98
CA ILE A 128 -15.06 -14.08 -7.06
C ILE A 128 -14.65 -15.56 -7.06
N CYS A 129 -15.22 -16.37 -6.16
CA CYS A 129 -14.93 -17.80 -6.06
C CYS A 129 -15.33 -18.56 -7.34
N ASN A 130 -16.51 -18.27 -7.91
CA ASN A 130 -16.96 -18.89 -9.14
C ASN A 130 -16.07 -18.50 -10.34
N GLU A 131 -15.66 -17.27 -10.40
CA GLU A 131 -14.76 -16.80 -11.44
C GLU A 131 -13.38 -17.46 -11.30
N ALA A 132 -12.85 -17.59 -10.08
CA ALA A 132 -11.60 -18.29 -9.84
C ALA A 132 -11.66 -19.75 -10.28
N LYS A 133 -12.78 -20.45 -10.04
CA LYS A 133 -13.01 -21.81 -10.56
C LYS A 133 -13.00 -21.86 -12.06
N ASN A 134 -13.73 -20.94 -12.73
CA ASN A 134 -13.82 -20.89 -14.19
C ASN A 134 -12.45 -20.64 -14.86
N LEU A 135 -11.61 -19.84 -14.24
CA LEU A 135 -10.28 -19.48 -14.73
C LEU A 135 -9.17 -20.40 -14.21
N ASN A 136 -9.51 -21.42 -13.41
CA ASN A 136 -8.55 -22.26 -12.71
C ASN A 136 -7.50 -21.45 -11.94
N CYS A 137 -7.96 -20.46 -11.18
CA CYS A 137 -7.16 -19.55 -10.39
C CYS A 137 -7.34 -19.79 -8.90
N LYS A 138 -6.30 -19.50 -8.11
CA LYS A 138 -6.38 -19.34 -6.67
C LYS A 138 -6.73 -17.89 -6.33
N ILE A 139 -7.25 -17.66 -5.13
CA ILE A 139 -7.69 -16.33 -4.71
C ILE A 139 -6.75 -15.79 -3.64
N ILE A 140 -6.31 -14.55 -3.83
CA ILE A 140 -5.48 -13.80 -2.87
C ILE A 140 -6.17 -12.51 -2.49
N THR A 141 -6.15 -12.21 -1.19
CA THR A 141 -6.57 -10.91 -0.65
C THR A 141 -5.58 -10.38 0.39
N THR A 142 -5.85 -9.23 0.97
CA THR A 142 -5.08 -8.70 2.10
C THR A 142 -5.48 -9.35 3.42
N GLU A 143 -4.59 -9.36 4.41
CA GLU A 143 -4.94 -9.84 5.75
C GLU A 143 -6.11 -9.06 6.35
N LYS A 144 -6.18 -7.75 6.12
CA LYS A 144 -7.29 -6.89 6.60
C LYS A 144 -8.63 -7.28 6.00
N ASP A 145 -8.67 -7.52 4.69
CA ASP A 145 -9.90 -7.92 4.01
C ASP A 145 -10.31 -9.34 4.41
N TYR A 146 -9.34 -10.26 4.50
CA TYR A 146 -9.60 -11.62 4.99
C TYR A 146 -10.26 -11.63 6.37
N LEU A 147 -9.71 -10.87 7.33
CA LEU A 147 -10.28 -10.74 8.68
C LEU A 147 -11.65 -10.05 8.67
N ARG A 148 -11.90 -9.17 7.74
CA ARG A 148 -13.19 -8.49 7.60
C ARG A 148 -14.27 -9.45 7.07
N ILE A 149 -13.92 -10.27 6.09
CA ILE A 149 -14.81 -11.28 5.51
C ILE A 149 -15.09 -12.39 6.52
N SER A 150 -14.09 -12.82 7.30
CA SER A 150 -14.25 -13.90 8.29
C SER A 150 -15.28 -13.58 9.38
N LYS A 151 -15.49 -12.30 9.68
CA LYS A 151 -16.51 -11.87 10.66
C LYS A 151 -17.94 -12.04 10.14
N ASN A 152 -18.14 -12.20 8.84
CA ASN A 152 -19.45 -12.28 8.19
C ASN A 152 -19.91 -13.73 7.94
N ASN A 153 -19.27 -14.73 8.56
CA ASN A 153 -19.56 -16.15 8.37
C ASN A 153 -19.54 -16.60 6.90
N ILE A 154 -18.71 -15.98 6.09
CA ILE A 154 -18.50 -16.34 4.69
C ILE A 154 -17.46 -17.47 4.63
N ASN A 155 -17.69 -18.49 3.76
CA ASN A 155 -16.72 -19.55 3.57
C ASN A 155 -15.43 -19.02 2.93
N LEU A 156 -14.29 -19.24 3.59
CA LEU A 156 -12.96 -18.75 3.19
C LEU A 156 -12.02 -19.85 2.66
N ASP A 157 -12.48 -21.08 2.51
CA ASP A 157 -11.64 -22.24 2.17
C ASP A 157 -10.80 -22.04 0.91
N GLN A 158 -11.30 -21.25 -0.03
CA GLN A 158 -10.64 -20.97 -1.31
C GLN A 158 -9.82 -19.67 -1.33
N ILE A 159 -9.89 -18.88 -0.25
CA ILE A 159 -9.28 -17.56 -0.17
C ILE A 159 -8.06 -17.62 0.74
N LYS A 160 -6.92 -17.22 0.20
CA LYS A 160 -5.71 -17.01 0.98
C LYS A 160 -5.42 -15.52 1.11
N TYR A 161 -4.67 -15.14 2.11
CA TYR A 161 -4.24 -13.75 2.28
C TYR A 161 -2.73 -13.64 2.37
N ILE A 162 -2.22 -12.50 1.92
CA ILE A 162 -0.82 -12.14 2.08
C ILE A 162 -0.67 -11.27 3.33
N LYS A 163 0.26 -11.68 4.19
CA LYS A 163 0.78 -10.88 5.29
C LYS A 163 1.88 -9.99 4.75
N SER A 164 1.79 -8.69 4.99
CA SER A 164 2.81 -7.74 4.55
C SER A 164 3.36 -6.96 5.73
N ASN A 165 4.68 -6.81 5.76
CA ASN A 165 5.40 -5.97 6.70
C ASN A 165 5.97 -4.76 5.96
N LEU A 166 5.98 -3.62 6.63
CA LEU A 166 6.69 -2.44 6.14
C LEU A 166 8.17 -2.57 6.49
N LYS A 167 9.02 -2.64 5.47
CA LYS A 167 10.47 -2.56 5.63
C LYS A 167 10.93 -1.15 5.29
N ILE A 168 11.66 -0.54 6.19
CA ILE A 168 12.22 0.80 6.00
C ILE A 168 13.64 0.64 5.47
N LYS A 169 13.94 1.28 4.35
CA LYS A 169 15.29 1.40 3.83
C LYS A 169 16.03 2.39 4.74
N ASP A 170 17.24 2.04 5.15
CA ASP A 170 18.02 2.86 6.07
C ASP A 170 17.31 3.13 7.42
N GLU A 171 16.75 2.08 8.03
CA GLU A 171 16.00 2.13 9.29
C GLU A 171 16.80 2.80 10.41
N GLU A 172 18.11 2.54 10.49
CA GLU A 172 19.00 3.19 11.47
C GLU A 172 19.00 4.72 11.35
N LYS A 173 18.89 5.26 10.14
CA LYS A 173 18.80 6.71 9.92
C LYS A 173 17.51 7.28 10.51
N LEU A 174 16.40 6.55 10.37
CA LEU A 174 15.12 6.93 10.98
C LEU A 174 15.20 6.86 12.51
N ILE A 175 15.72 5.76 13.06
CA ILE A 175 15.89 5.56 14.51
C ILE A 175 16.76 6.66 15.09
N ASN A 176 17.90 6.97 14.46
CA ASN A 176 18.79 8.04 14.90
C ASN A 176 18.14 9.43 14.86
N SER A 177 17.20 9.66 13.94
CA SER A 177 16.45 10.91 13.89
C SER A 177 15.45 11.05 15.05
N ILE A 178 15.01 9.93 15.62
CA ILE A 178 14.08 9.90 16.75
C ILE A 178 14.85 9.98 18.09
N ILE A 179 15.98 9.28 18.21
CA ILE A 179 16.73 9.18 19.47
C ILE A 179 17.51 10.47 19.78
N LYS A 180 17.85 11.26 18.78
CA LYS A 180 18.61 12.52 18.94
C LYS A 180 17.74 13.74 19.31
N LEU A 181 16.48 13.50 19.60
CA LEU A 181 15.54 14.49 20.15
C LEU A 181 15.67 14.58 21.67
#